data_9822ab0eaac73f99877839a70f40abfe
#
_entry.id   9822ab0eaac73f99877839a70f40abfe
#
_cell.length_a   1.000
_cell.length_b   1.000
_cell.length_c   1.000
_cell.angle_alpha   90.00
_cell.angle_beta   90.00
_cell.angle_gamma   90.00
#
_symmetry.space_group_name_H-M   'P 1'
#
loop_
_entity.id
_entity.type
_entity.pdbx_description
1 polymer ?
#
loop_
_entity_poly.entity_id
_entity_poly.type
_entity_poly.pdbx_seq_one_letter_code
_entity_poly.pdbx_strand_id
1 'polypeptide(L)' 'YSVIMPGATIKSGAKVYYSIIAEDAVIESGAQIGAIPEDLENPEDWGVAVIGSGATITSGKKIAPKEMIASGEEV' A
#
# COMPACT_ATOMS: atom_id res chain seq x y z
N TYR A 1 5.12 2.95 10.19
CA TYR A 1 5.59 1.57 10.23
C TYR A 1 5.30 0.86 8.91
N SER A 2 6.16 1.09 7.95
CA SER A 2 6.03 0.44 6.65
C SER A 2 7.40 -0.01 6.18
N VAL A 3 7.42 -1.06 5.37
CA VAL A 3 8.66 -1.53 4.76
C VAL A 3 8.59 -1.20 3.28
N ILE A 4 9.51 -0.38 2.83
CA ILE A 4 9.61 0.02 1.43
C ILE A 4 10.88 -0.60 0.87
N MET A 5 10.74 -1.50 -0.08
CA MET A 5 11.90 -2.17 -0.65
C MET A 5 12.59 -1.32 -1.71
N PRO A 6 13.88 -1.61 -2.04
CA PRO A 6 14.61 -0.82 -3.03
C PRO A 6 13.89 -0.75 -4.37
N GLY A 7 13.96 0.39 -5.02
CA GLY A 7 13.33 0.59 -6.33
C GLY A 7 11.87 0.95 -6.29
N ALA A 8 11.20 0.83 -5.13
CA ALA A 8 9.80 1.24 -5.03
C ALA A 8 9.68 2.76 -5.11
N THR A 9 8.61 3.23 -5.75
CA THR A 9 8.36 4.65 -5.92
C THR A 9 7.07 5.03 -5.21
N ILE A 10 7.15 6.00 -4.30
CA ILE A 10 5.98 6.56 -3.62
C ILE A 10 5.87 8.00 -4.09
N LYS A 11 4.83 8.31 -4.85
CA LYS A 11 4.68 9.65 -5.42
C LYS A 11 4.08 10.62 -4.42
N SER A 12 4.17 11.90 -4.73
CA SER A 12 3.73 12.97 -3.86
C SER A 12 2.25 12.83 -3.51
N GLY A 13 1.93 13.00 -2.22
CA GLY A 13 0.55 12.89 -1.75
C GLY A 13 0.07 11.47 -1.48
N ALA A 14 0.85 10.45 -1.85
CA ALA A 14 0.52 9.08 -1.51
C ALA A 14 0.76 8.82 -0.02
N LYS A 15 -0.08 7.97 0.57
CA LYS A 15 0.03 7.62 1.98
C LYS A 15 0.14 6.11 2.14
N VAL A 16 1.12 5.69 2.92
CA VAL A 16 1.36 4.27 3.16
C VAL A 16 1.41 4.04 4.68
N TYR A 17 0.52 3.18 5.17
CA TYR A 17 0.44 2.89 6.59
C TYR A 17 0.60 1.40 6.83
N TYR A 18 1.54 1.01 7.69
CA TYR A 18 1.69 -0.37 8.16
C TYR A 18 1.61 -1.38 7.00
N SER A 19 2.43 -1.15 5.96
CA SER A 19 2.35 -1.94 4.74
C SER A 19 3.72 -2.36 4.27
N ILE A 20 3.77 -3.38 3.43
CA ILE A 20 5.00 -3.81 2.78
C ILE A 20 4.89 -3.50 1.30
N ILE A 21 5.79 -2.67 0.80
CA ILE A 21 5.85 -2.31 -0.62
C ILE A 21 7.07 -3.01 -1.21
N ALA A 22 6.83 -3.96 -2.10
CA ALA A 22 7.90 -4.75 -2.68
C ALA A 22 8.70 -3.97 -3.71
N GLU A 23 9.78 -4.56 -4.20
CA GLU A 23 10.70 -3.91 -5.14
C GLU A 23 9.98 -3.45 -6.39
N ASP A 24 10.37 -2.28 -6.90
CA ASP A 24 9.89 -1.71 -8.15
C ASP A 24 8.37 -1.44 -8.20
N ALA A 25 7.68 -1.53 -7.08
CA ALA A 25 6.27 -1.14 -7.03
C ALA A 25 6.12 0.38 -7.14
N VAL A 26 5.04 0.83 -7.73
CA VAL A 26 4.76 2.26 -7.92
C VAL A 26 3.45 2.62 -7.23
N ILE A 27 3.51 3.57 -6.33
CA ILE A 27 2.33 4.11 -5.65
C ILE A 27 2.12 5.52 -6.19
N GLU A 28 1.05 5.70 -6.97
CA GLU A 28 0.78 6.98 -7.62
C GLU A 28 0.29 8.04 -6.63
N SER A 29 0.30 9.30 -7.08
CA SER A 29 -0.10 10.42 -6.24
C SER A 29 -1.52 10.25 -5.69
N GLY A 30 -1.68 10.55 -4.40
CA GLY A 30 -3.00 10.49 -3.77
C GLY A 30 -3.50 9.09 -3.43
N ALA A 31 -2.76 8.04 -3.77
CA ALA A 31 -3.14 6.69 -3.38
C ALA A 31 -2.92 6.49 -1.89
N GLN A 32 -3.73 5.65 -1.28
CA GLN A 32 -3.61 5.35 0.15
C GLN A 32 -3.53 3.83 0.34
N ILE A 33 -2.50 3.38 1.02
CA ILE A 33 -2.26 1.97 1.27
C ILE A 33 -2.39 1.70 2.75
N GLY A 34 -3.25 0.74 3.11
CA GLY A 34 -3.45 0.34 4.50
C GLY A 34 -4.17 1.38 5.35
N ALA A 35 -4.13 1.20 6.65
CA ALA A 35 -4.73 2.13 7.61
C ALA A 35 -4.04 2.00 8.96
N ILE A 36 -4.17 3.05 9.77
CA ILE A 36 -3.67 3.04 11.15
C ILE A 36 -4.69 2.26 12.00
N PRO A 37 -4.24 1.35 12.89
CA PRO A 37 -5.18 0.54 13.68
C PRO A 37 -6.22 1.36 14.45
N GLU A 38 -5.83 2.51 14.96
CA GLU A 38 -6.72 3.38 15.73
C GLU A 38 -7.86 3.97 14.93
N ASP A 39 -7.74 4.00 13.61
CA ASP A 39 -8.76 4.56 12.73
C ASP A 39 -9.84 3.55 12.37
N LEU A 40 -9.69 2.30 12.79
CA LEU A 40 -10.64 1.23 12.47
C LEU A 40 -11.61 1.01 13.62
N GLU A 41 -12.89 0.87 13.30
CA GLU A 41 -13.90 0.54 14.30
C GLU A 41 -13.67 -0.83 14.91
N ASN A 42 -13.18 -1.75 14.09
CA ASN A 42 -12.96 -3.13 14.51
C ASN A 42 -11.49 -3.48 14.30
N PRO A 43 -10.70 -3.64 15.38
CA PRO A 43 -9.29 -3.97 15.25
C PRO A 43 -9.01 -5.26 14.49
N GLU A 44 -9.98 -6.17 14.43
CA GLU A 44 -9.81 -7.42 13.69
C GLU A 44 -9.72 -7.20 12.18
N ASP A 45 -10.20 -6.06 11.70
CA ASP A 45 -10.12 -5.72 10.28
C ASP A 45 -8.76 -5.16 9.89
N TRP A 46 -7.88 -4.94 10.86
CA TRP A 46 -6.56 -4.38 10.58
C TRP A 46 -5.55 -5.47 10.27
N GLY A 47 -4.65 -5.16 9.39
CA GLY A 47 -3.52 -6.02 9.08
C GLY A 47 -2.58 -5.33 8.12
N VAL A 48 -1.45 -5.95 7.83
CA VAL A 48 -0.46 -5.41 6.92
C VAL A 48 -0.94 -5.60 5.48
N ALA A 49 -0.99 -4.54 4.70
CA ALA A 49 -1.22 -4.64 3.26
C ALA A 49 0.10 -4.96 2.58
N VAL A 50 0.06 -5.78 1.54
CA VAL A 50 1.27 -6.19 0.82
C VAL A 50 1.10 -5.82 -0.65
N ILE A 51 2.03 -5.03 -1.17
CA ILE A 51 2.05 -4.64 -2.57
C ILE A 51 3.17 -5.43 -3.25
N GLY A 52 2.81 -6.24 -4.24
CA GLY A 52 3.77 -7.11 -4.90
C GLY A 52 4.78 -6.37 -5.76
N SER A 53 5.85 -7.06 -6.09
CA SER A 53 6.94 -6.53 -6.89
C SER A 53 6.44 -6.05 -8.26
N GLY A 54 6.79 -4.84 -8.65
CA GLY A 54 6.40 -4.28 -9.94
C GLY A 54 4.93 -3.90 -10.06
N ALA A 55 4.15 -4.02 -8.98
CA ALA A 55 2.74 -3.63 -9.00
C ALA A 55 2.59 -2.11 -9.05
N THR A 56 1.49 -1.64 -9.64
CA THR A 56 1.20 -0.21 -9.73
C THR A 56 -0.14 0.08 -9.05
N ILE A 57 -0.14 1.00 -8.11
CA ILE A 57 -1.36 1.48 -7.47
C ILE A 57 -1.68 2.83 -8.09
N THR A 58 -2.80 2.91 -8.81
CA THR A 58 -3.13 4.11 -9.55
C THR A 58 -3.56 5.26 -8.64
N SER A 59 -3.51 6.47 -9.19
CA SER A 59 -3.80 7.69 -8.46
C SER A 59 -5.19 7.65 -7.80
N GLY A 60 -5.27 8.08 -6.54
CA GLY A 60 -6.53 8.14 -5.80
C GLY A 60 -7.08 6.81 -5.31
N LYS A 61 -6.38 5.72 -5.57
CA LYS A 61 -6.82 4.39 -5.13
C LYS A 61 -6.60 4.20 -3.63
N LYS A 62 -7.46 3.42 -3.02
CA LYS A 62 -7.31 3.05 -1.61
C LYS A 62 -7.19 1.54 -1.50
N ILE A 63 -6.15 1.10 -0.82
CA ILE A 63 -5.92 -0.32 -0.57
C ILE A 63 -6.25 -0.58 0.90
N ALA A 64 -7.18 -1.48 1.13
CA ALA A 64 -7.63 -1.79 2.49
C ALA A 64 -6.55 -2.54 3.28
N PRO A 65 -6.56 -2.46 4.61
CA PRO A 65 -5.69 -3.31 5.43
C PRO A 65 -5.89 -4.78 5.08
N LYS A 66 -4.84 -5.57 5.19
CA LYS A 66 -4.81 -7.00 4.86
C LYS A 66 -4.90 -7.31 3.37
N GLU A 67 -5.09 -6.34 2.50
CA GLU A 67 -5.13 -6.62 1.08
C GLU A 67 -3.76 -6.99 0.54
N MET A 68 -3.76 -7.87 -0.46
CA MET A 68 -2.53 -8.26 -1.14
C MET A 68 -2.67 -7.98 -2.63
N ILE A 69 -1.71 -7.28 -3.17
CA ILE A 69 -1.66 -6.97 -4.59
C ILE A 69 -0.58 -7.84 -5.22
N ALA A 70 -0.95 -8.59 -6.23
CA ALA A 70 -0.02 -9.52 -6.88
C ALA A 70 1.08 -8.78 -7.63
N SER A 71 2.21 -9.45 -7.84
CA SER A 71 3.32 -8.89 -8.61
C SER A 71 2.87 -8.49 -10.00
N GLY A 72 3.27 -7.30 -10.42
CA GLY A 72 2.97 -6.80 -11.75
C GLY A 72 1.52 -6.37 -11.98
N GLU A 73 0.68 -6.42 -10.96
CA GLU A 73 -0.71 -6.00 -11.08
C GLU A 73 -0.85 -4.49 -11.08
N GLU A 74 -1.83 -4.00 -11.82
CA GLU A 74 -2.19 -2.59 -11.81
C GLU A 74 -3.60 -2.47 -11.25
N VAL A 75 -3.71 -1.64 -10.22
CA VAL A 75 -4.98 -1.50 -9.50
C VAL A 75 -5.52 -0.10 -9.59
#